data_b53375b192ae3cf9ecf5c02878a0ea91
#
_entry.id   b53375b192ae3cf9ecf5c02878a0ea91
#
_cell.length_a   1.000
_cell.length_b   1.000
_cell.length_c   1.000
_cell.angle_alpha   90.00
_cell.angle_beta   90.00
_cell.angle_gamma   90.00
#
_symmetry.space_group_name_H-M   'P 1'
#
loop_
_entity.id
_entity.type
_entity.pdbx_description
1 polymer ?
#
loop_
_entity_poly.entity_id
_entity_poly.type
_entity_poly.pdbx_seq_one_letter_code
_entity_poly.pdbx_strand_id
1 'polypeptide(L)'
;MENDRHSVAISDDYPPLHHMLRDLCISVEFQDRTRCVVRAPVVPEICTDRGGVHVGVVATLVDVLGASLAIRAIYPDWIATANLSIYTTRPAISGTVVASGTVIRAGQSINVIDVDISEELSSSTHPSTSIGSAIMTFSRLPRRKDTIEVEADSVNGVTFTVEGSGLSRRYLDEVGLQILDDTAGIVEIKMTDYVRNSFGAIQGGIVALLADVAGQCAARAATGQRLITKDLTVHYLSQGKVGPFRTRARVLRKTNDAALTRVEVVDRGANDRLLTVGINTATLDYNTF
;
A
#
# COMPACT_ATOMS: atom_id res chain seq x y z
N MET A 1 -4.18 -22.83 -30.83
CA MET A 1 -4.62 -22.57 -29.44
C MET A 1 -4.46 -21.08 -29.19
N GLU A 2 -5.52 -20.34 -29.48
CA GLU A 2 -5.58 -18.89 -29.29
C GLU A 2 -5.62 -18.59 -27.79
N ASN A 3 -4.62 -17.86 -27.34
CA ASN A 3 -4.55 -17.33 -26.00
C ASN A 3 -5.52 -16.15 -25.90
N ASP A 4 -6.70 -16.39 -25.38
CA ASP A 4 -7.71 -15.38 -25.07
C ASP A 4 -7.17 -14.48 -23.96
N ARG A 5 -6.38 -13.47 -24.34
CA ARG A 5 -5.95 -12.38 -23.47
C ARG A 5 -7.09 -11.40 -23.38
N HIS A 6 -7.99 -11.58 -22.43
CA HIS A 6 -8.91 -10.53 -22.05
C HIS A 6 -8.09 -9.33 -21.57
N SER A 7 -7.83 -8.39 -22.44
CA SER A 7 -7.41 -7.04 -22.09
C SER A 7 -8.61 -6.36 -21.44
N VAL A 8 -8.64 -6.30 -20.12
CA VAL A 8 -9.59 -5.43 -19.42
C VAL A 8 -9.16 -4.01 -19.74
N ALA A 9 -9.86 -3.35 -20.64
CA ALA A 9 -9.72 -1.91 -20.86
C ALA A 9 -10.04 -1.22 -19.53
N ILE A 10 -9.17 -0.28 -19.13
CA ILE A 10 -9.46 0.58 -17.97
C ILE A 10 -10.65 1.42 -18.39
N SER A 11 -11.75 1.32 -17.63
CA SER A 11 -12.91 2.18 -17.86
C SER A 11 -12.52 3.62 -17.51
N ASP A 12 -13.06 4.60 -18.24
CA ASP A 12 -12.93 6.03 -17.92
C ASP A 12 -13.44 6.36 -16.52
N ASP A 13 -14.10 5.41 -15.83
CA ASP A 13 -14.71 5.50 -14.51
C ASP A 13 -13.87 4.88 -13.37
N TYR A 14 -12.54 4.74 -13.52
CA TYR A 14 -11.71 4.26 -12.41
C TYR A 14 -11.30 5.41 -11.47
N PRO A 15 -11.41 5.23 -10.14
CA PRO A 15 -11.95 4.08 -9.41
C PRO A 15 -13.48 4.04 -9.42
N PRO A 16 -14.11 2.84 -9.37
CA PRO A 16 -15.57 2.71 -9.28
C PRO A 16 -16.12 3.39 -8.02
N LEU A 17 -17.43 3.62 -7.96
CA LEU A 17 -18.06 4.34 -6.84
C LEU A 17 -17.73 3.71 -5.48
N HIS A 18 -17.80 2.38 -5.38
CA HIS A 18 -17.39 1.65 -4.20
C HIS A 18 -15.97 1.11 -4.42
N HIS A 19 -14.97 1.78 -3.83
CA HIS A 19 -13.57 1.47 -4.01
C HIS A 19 -12.71 1.99 -2.86
N MET A 20 -11.69 1.22 -2.47
CA MET A 20 -10.82 1.53 -1.34
C MET A 20 -10.19 2.94 -1.39
N LEU A 21 -9.81 3.44 -2.57
CA LEU A 21 -9.22 4.77 -2.70
C LEU A 21 -10.22 5.88 -2.36
N ARG A 22 -11.51 5.65 -2.62
CA ARG A 22 -12.59 6.59 -2.26
C ARG A 22 -12.87 6.54 -0.77
N ASP A 23 -13.01 5.34 -0.21
CA ASP A 23 -13.38 5.14 1.19
C ASP A 23 -12.25 5.49 2.16
N LEU A 24 -10.99 5.40 1.74
CA LEU A 24 -9.85 5.96 2.46
C LEU A 24 -9.76 7.50 2.33
N CYS A 25 -10.66 8.14 1.58
CA CYS A 25 -10.68 9.59 1.35
C CYS A 25 -9.34 10.15 0.87
N ILE A 26 -8.67 9.42 -0.03
CA ILE A 26 -7.35 9.79 -0.52
C ILE A 26 -7.45 11.01 -1.44
N SER A 27 -6.57 11.98 -1.21
CA SER A 27 -6.32 13.11 -2.09
C SER A 27 -4.86 13.14 -2.54
N VAL A 28 -4.63 13.51 -3.79
CA VAL A 28 -3.31 13.65 -4.42
C VAL A 28 -3.16 15.07 -4.90
N GLU A 29 -2.10 15.75 -4.51
CA GLU A 29 -1.78 17.12 -4.89
C GLU A 29 -0.39 17.17 -5.50
N PHE A 30 -0.27 17.59 -6.76
CA PHE A 30 1.02 17.73 -7.43
C PHE A 30 1.56 19.15 -7.22
N GLN A 31 2.77 19.24 -6.70
CA GLN A 31 3.50 20.49 -6.58
C GLN A 31 4.22 20.84 -7.88
N ASP A 32 4.75 19.82 -8.56
CA ASP A 32 5.35 19.88 -9.89
C ASP A 32 5.45 18.45 -10.49
N ARG A 33 6.23 18.28 -11.57
CA ARG A 33 6.44 16.96 -12.21
C ARG A 33 7.19 15.94 -11.35
N THR A 34 7.88 16.40 -10.32
CA THR A 34 8.80 15.60 -9.51
C THR A 34 8.38 15.49 -8.05
N ARG A 35 7.37 16.29 -7.63
CA ARG A 35 6.91 16.31 -6.25
C ARG A 35 5.39 16.26 -6.17
N CYS A 36 4.89 15.42 -5.28
CA CYS A 36 3.48 15.42 -4.93
C CYS A 36 3.27 15.07 -3.46
N VAL A 37 2.05 15.34 -2.98
CA VAL A 37 1.61 15.05 -1.62
C VAL A 37 0.32 14.25 -1.70
N VAL A 38 0.25 13.17 -0.92
CA VAL A 38 -0.94 12.34 -0.77
C VAL A 38 -1.40 12.41 0.68
N ARG A 39 -2.69 12.57 0.90
CA ARG A 39 -3.31 12.71 2.23
C ARG A 39 -4.45 11.74 2.40
N ALA A 40 -4.62 11.25 3.64
CA ALA A 40 -5.82 10.54 4.08
C ALA A 40 -6.11 10.85 5.56
N PRO A 41 -7.38 11.06 5.94
CA PRO A 41 -7.77 11.30 7.33
C PRO A 41 -7.51 10.04 8.17
N VAL A 42 -7.08 10.25 9.42
CA VAL A 42 -7.02 9.17 10.41
C VAL A 42 -8.41 8.98 11.01
N VAL A 43 -8.99 7.83 10.74
CA VAL A 43 -10.30 7.42 11.28
C VAL A 43 -10.14 6.10 12.03
N PRO A 44 -10.99 5.79 13.03
CA PRO A 44 -10.86 4.58 13.83
C PRO A 44 -10.85 3.29 12.99
N GLU A 45 -11.55 3.29 11.87
CA GLU A 45 -11.74 2.15 10.97
C GLU A 45 -10.42 1.67 10.31
N ILE A 46 -9.43 2.55 10.14
CA ILE A 46 -8.10 2.20 9.58
C ILE A 46 -7.05 1.91 10.65
N CYS A 47 -7.43 1.99 11.93
CA CYS A 47 -6.51 1.80 13.02
C CYS A 47 -6.45 0.34 13.49
N THR A 48 -5.30 -0.03 14.05
CA THR A 48 -5.10 -1.30 14.75
C THR A 48 -5.82 -1.29 16.10
N ASP A 49 -5.91 -2.42 16.78
CA ASP A 49 -6.44 -2.52 18.15
C ASP A 49 -5.64 -1.69 19.18
N ARG A 50 -4.47 -1.16 18.79
CA ARG A 50 -3.64 -0.26 19.61
C ARG A 50 -3.86 1.22 19.28
N GLY A 51 -4.83 1.53 18.41
CA GLY A 51 -5.25 2.90 18.12
C GLY A 51 -4.41 3.62 17.05
N GLY A 52 -3.36 3.00 16.52
CA GLY A 52 -2.57 3.61 15.45
C GLY A 52 -2.91 3.03 14.07
N VAL A 53 -2.74 3.83 13.03
CA VAL A 53 -2.99 3.43 11.62
C VAL A 53 -2.16 2.21 11.24
N HIS A 54 -2.78 1.24 10.57
CA HIS A 54 -2.08 0.09 10.00
C HIS A 54 -0.99 0.53 9.01
N VAL A 55 0.22 -0.04 9.11
CA VAL A 55 1.31 0.26 8.16
C VAL A 55 0.91 -0.13 6.73
N GLY A 56 0.10 -1.18 6.54
CA GLY A 56 -0.46 -1.53 5.24
C GLY A 56 -1.37 -0.44 4.63
N VAL A 57 -2.07 0.37 5.44
CA VAL A 57 -2.81 1.55 4.96
C VAL A 57 -1.83 2.65 4.54
N VAL A 58 -0.80 2.92 5.35
CA VAL A 58 0.27 3.86 5.00
C VAL A 58 0.94 3.44 3.69
N ALA A 59 1.19 2.13 3.51
CA ALA A 59 1.71 1.56 2.26
C ALA A 59 0.82 1.87 1.05
N THR A 60 -0.50 1.90 1.24
CA THR A 60 -1.44 2.28 0.17
C THR A 60 -1.25 3.75 -0.24
N LEU A 61 -1.11 4.67 0.71
CA LEU A 61 -0.86 6.09 0.40
C LEU A 61 0.46 6.25 -0.33
N VAL A 62 1.50 5.57 0.14
CA VAL A 62 2.85 5.60 -0.46
C VAL A 62 2.83 5.01 -1.88
N ASP A 63 2.10 3.88 -2.12
CA ASP A 63 1.96 3.27 -3.45
C ASP A 63 1.22 4.19 -4.43
N VAL A 64 0.14 4.83 -3.99
CA VAL A 64 -0.60 5.82 -4.80
C VAL A 64 0.29 7.01 -5.16
N LEU A 65 1.02 7.56 -4.20
CA LEU A 65 1.95 8.66 -4.40
C LEU A 65 3.06 8.29 -5.40
N GLY A 66 3.74 7.17 -5.11
CA GLY A 66 4.88 6.72 -5.90
C GLY A 66 4.49 6.42 -7.34
N ALA A 67 3.36 5.72 -7.56
CA ALA A 67 2.83 5.44 -8.89
C ALA A 67 2.49 6.73 -9.65
N SER A 68 1.81 7.69 -8.97
CA SER A 68 1.42 8.97 -9.56
C SER A 68 2.63 9.78 -10.03
N LEU A 69 3.70 9.85 -9.23
CA LEU A 69 4.94 10.54 -9.60
C LEU A 69 5.73 9.78 -10.67
N ALA A 70 5.88 8.46 -10.51
CA ALA A 70 6.68 7.67 -11.42
C ALA A 70 6.11 7.70 -12.86
N ILE A 71 4.77 7.60 -13.01
CA ILE A 71 4.11 7.71 -14.32
C ILE A 71 4.41 9.06 -14.97
N ARG A 72 4.27 10.16 -14.23
CA ARG A 72 4.52 11.52 -14.75
C ARG A 72 5.98 11.73 -15.15
N ALA A 73 6.91 11.22 -14.34
CA ALA A 73 8.33 11.40 -14.56
C ALA A 73 8.86 10.74 -15.83
N ILE A 74 8.18 9.69 -16.32
CA ILE A 74 8.65 8.89 -17.46
C ILE A 74 7.68 8.85 -18.64
N TYR A 75 6.59 9.64 -18.56
CA TYR A 75 5.64 9.70 -19.67
C TYR A 75 6.37 9.83 -21.03
N PRO A 76 5.99 9.12 -22.09
CA PRO A 76 4.75 8.31 -22.26
C PRO A 76 4.89 6.83 -21.85
N ASP A 77 6.00 6.39 -21.29
CA ASP A 77 6.18 5.02 -20.82
C ASP A 77 5.34 4.74 -19.57
N TRP A 78 5.26 3.47 -19.19
CA TRP A 78 4.50 3.00 -18.06
C TRP A 78 5.38 2.42 -16.96
N ILE A 79 4.77 2.04 -15.85
CA ILE A 79 5.48 1.53 -14.67
C ILE A 79 4.92 0.20 -14.18
N ALA A 80 5.75 -0.54 -13.45
CA ALA A 80 5.32 -1.56 -12.50
C ALA A 80 6.07 -1.37 -11.19
N THR A 81 5.38 -1.41 -10.07
CA THR A 81 6.01 -1.36 -8.74
C THR A 81 6.93 -2.57 -8.60
N ALA A 82 8.20 -2.34 -8.29
CA ALA A 82 9.20 -3.37 -8.06
C ALA A 82 9.52 -3.55 -6.58
N ASN A 83 9.59 -2.44 -5.83
CA ASN A 83 9.87 -2.47 -4.41
C ASN A 83 9.16 -1.31 -3.70
N LEU A 84 8.75 -1.58 -2.46
CA LEU A 84 8.30 -0.59 -1.49
C LEU A 84 8.94 -0.92 -0.16
N SER A 85 9.64 0.04 0.43
CA SER A 85 10.21 -0.06 1.78
C SER A 85 9.68 1.08 2.63
N ILE A 86 9.08 0.76 3.77
CA ILE A 86 8.54 1.73 4.74
C ILE A 86 9.24 1.52 6.07
N TYR A 87 9.64 2.61 6.69
CA TYR A 87 10.28 2.69 7.99
C TYR A 87 9.49 3.66 8.86
N THR A 88 8.93 3.18 9.99
CA THR A 88 8.13 4.02 10.87
C THR A 88 8.76 4.16 12.25
N THR A 89 8.74 5.36 12.78
CA THR A 89 9.16 5.64 14.17
C THR A 89 8.01 5.40 15.14
N ARG A 90 6.80 5.77 14.74
CA ARG A 90 5.53 5.56 15.47
C ARG A 90 4.35 5.49 14.48
N PRO A 91 3.22 4.90 14.87
CA PRO A 91 2.01 5.01 14.05
C PRO A 91 1.41 6.42 14.09
N ALA A 92 0.66 6.82 13.08
CA ALA A 92 -0.27 7.94 13.14
C ALA A 92 -1.48 7.55 13.99
N ILE A 93 -1.95 8.48 14.84
CA ILE A 93 -3.05 8.20 15.78
C ILE A 93 -4.24 9.14 15.63
N SER A 94 -4.08 10.26 14.93
CA SER A 94 -5.14 11.27 14.75
C SER A 94 -4.85 12.22 13.59
N GLY A 95 -5.79 13.09 13.24
CA GLY A 95 -5.62 14.11 12.20
C GLY A 95 -5.54 13.51 10.80
N THR A 96 -4.45 13.74 10.10
CA THR A 96 -4.24 13.33 8.70
C THR A 96 -2.86 12.71 8.54
N VAL A 97 -2.79 11.53 7.91
CA VAL A 97 -1.53 10.98 7.40
C VAL A 97 -1.18 11.68 6.11
N VAL A 98 0.04 12.17 6.01
CA VAL A 98 0.57 12.87 4.86
C VAL A 98 1.80 12.14 4.36
N ALA A 99 1.79 11.74 3.10
CA ALA A 99 2.95 11.25 2.37
C ALA A 99 3.40 12.35 1.40
N SER A 100 4.67 12.79 1.51
CA SER A 100 5.26 13.81 0.65
C SER A 100 6.39 13.20 -0.15
N GLY A 101 6.26 13.11 -1.47
CA GLY A 101 7.18 12.38 -2.32
C GLY A 101 7.97 13.24 -3.28
N THR A 102 9.19 12.77 -3.56
CA THR A 102 10.10 13.39 -4.54
C THR A 102 10.72 12.32 -5.43
N VAL A 103 10.75 12.58 -6.74
CA VAL A 103 11.48 11.74 -7.70
C VAL A 103 12.97 11.97 -7.51
N ILE A 104 13.70 10.99 -6.97
CA ILE A 104 15.16 11.07 -6.82
C ILE A 104 15.91 10.44 -8.00
N ARG A 105 15.23 9.61 -8.79
CA ARG A 105 15.77 9.06 -10.04
C ARG A 105 14.65 8.76 -11.04
N ALA A 106 14.74 9.33 -12.23
CA ALA A 106 13.98 8.94 -13.41
C ALA A 106 14.95 8.37 -14.47
N GLY A 107 15.19 7.05 -14.42
CA GLY A 107 16.15 6.37 -15.30
C GLY A 107 15.51 5.68 -16.49
N GLN A 108 16.34 5.08 -17.34
CA GLN A 108 15.87 4.32 -18.50
C GLN A 108 15.16 3.01 -18.12
N SER A 109 15.54 2.37 -17.02
CA SER A 109 15.01 1.08 -16.59
C SER A 109 14.23 1.15 -15.28
N ILE A 110 14.64 2.05 -14.38
CA ILE A 110 14.06 2.18 -13.05
C ILE A 110 13.84 3.64 -12.68
N ASN A 111 12.80 3.87 -11.87
CA ASN A 111 12.50 5.13 -11.22
C ASN A 111 12.51 4.91 -9.72
N VAL A 112 13.04 5.87 -8.97
CA VAL A 112 13.09 5.81 -7.50
C VAL A 112 12.44 7.06 -6.95
N ILE A 113 11.52 6.85 -6.03
CA ILE A 113 10.76 7.88 -5.33
C ILE A 113 11.13 7.81 -3.85
N ASP A 114 11.51 8.93 -3.29
CA ASP A 114 11.71 9.14 -1.86
C ASP A 114 10.45 9.75 -1.26
N VAL A 115 10.04 9.28 -0.08
CA VAL A 115 8.78 9.70 0.56
C VAL A 115 9.00 9.95 2.03
N ASP A 116 8.68 11.18 2.47
CA ASP A 116 8.51 11.53 3.89
C ASP A 116 7.08 11.23 4.33
N ILE A 117 6.92 10.61 5.49
CA ILE A 117 5.62 10.30 6.07
C ILE A 117 5.45 11.10 7.36
N SER A 118 4.36 11.84 7.46
CA SER A 118 4.06 12.68 8.60
C SER A 118 2.61 12.60 9.04
N GLU A 119 2.34 13.10 10.23
CA GLU A 119 1.01 13.29 10.81
C GLU A 119 0.75 14.78 10.98
N GLU A 120 -0.36 15.27 10.42
CA GLU A 120 -0.84 16.64 10.57
C GLU A 120 -2.05 16.67 11.50
N LEU A 121 -1.99 17.46 12.59
CA LEU A 121 -3.09 17.63 13.53
C LEU A 121 -3.92 18.85 13.16
N SER A 122 -5.24 18.70 13.07
CA SER A 122 -6.18 19.75 12.66
C SER A 122 -6.20 21.00 13.56
N SER A 123 -5.71 20.89 14.79
CA SER A 123 -5.77 21.96 15.82
C SER A 123 -4.40 22.51 16.23
N SER A 124 -3.30 22.05 15.63
CA SER A 124 -1.99 22.46 16.06
C SER A 124 -1.45 23.64 15.27
N THR A 125 -0.90 24.62 15.98
CA THR A 125 -0.05 25.68 15.44
C THR A 125 1.33 25.14 15.02
N HIS A 126 1.57 23.84 15.19
CA HIS A 126 2.82 23.16 14.89
C HIS A 126 2.77 22.51 13.51
N PRO A 127 3.90 22.54 12.78
CA PRO A 127 4.02 21.83 11.52
C PRO A 127 3.79 20.32 11.72
N SER A 128 3.55 19.61 10.62
CA SER A 128 3.42 18.16 10.59
C SER A 128 4.56 17.46 11.35
N THR A 129 4.23 16.41 12.09
CA THR A 129 5.23 15.62 12.82
C THR A 129 5.65 14.44 11.98
N SER A 130 6.94 14.27 11.71
CA SER A 130 7.47 13.10 11.01
C SER A 130 7.18 11.82 11.80
N ILE A 131 6.65 10.81 11.12
CA ILE A 131 6.35 9.49 11.67
C ILE A 131 7.09 8.37 10.94
N GLY A 132 7.78 8.68 9.84
CA GLY A 132 8.53 7.69 9.08
C GLY A 132 8.96 8.20 7.72
N SER A 133 9.54 7.28 6.94
CA SER A 133 9.89 7.49 5.53
C SER A 133 9.66 6.23 4.71
N ALA A 134 9.64 6.37 3.39
CA ALA A 134 9.57 5.23 2.49
C ALA A 134 10.41 5.48 1.23
N ILE A 135 10.84 4.39 0.62
CA ILE A 135 11.48 4.41 -0.70
C ILE A 135 10.73 3.45 -1.60
N MET A 136 10.35 3.93 -2.78
CA MET A 136 9.74 3.10 -3.81
C MET A 136 10.62 3.01 -5.05
N THR A 137 10.65 1.82 -5.64
CA THR A 137 11.30 1.58 -6.93
C THR A 137 10.27 1.04 -7.91
N PHE A 138 10.24 1.63 -9.10
CA PHE A 138 9.40 1.21 -10.21
C PHE A 138 10.27 0.78 -11.39
N SER A 139 9.89 -0.33 -12.01
CA SER A 139 10.41 -0.71 -13.32
C SER A 139 9.70 0.12 -14.39
N ARG A 140 10.48 0.66 -15.33
CA ARG A 140 9.96 1.35 -16.51
C ARG A 140 9.56 0.32 -17.56
N LEU A 141 8.34 0.43 -18.04
CA LEU A 141 7.77 -0.46 -19.06
C LEU A 141 7.49 0.34 -20.33
N PRO A 142 7.79 -0.19 -21.53
CA PRO A 142 7.43 0.47 -22.78
C PRO A 142 5.91 0.71 -22.84
N ARG A 143 5.53 1.85 -23.41
CA ARG A 143 4.13 2.16 -23.69
C ARG A 143 3.50 1.08 -24.54
N ARG A 144 2.26 0.71 -24.21
CA ARG A 144 1.40 -0.21 -24.98
C ARG A 144 0.22 0.57 -25.54
N LYS A 145 -0.50 -0.03 -26.48
CA LYS A 145 -1.70 0.57 -27.09
C LYS A 145 -2.83 0.82 -26.06
N ASP A 146 -2.86 0.02 -25.00
CA ASP A 146 -3.81 0.08 -23.88
C ASP A 146 -3.31 0.89 -22.68
N THR A 147 -2.20 1.61 -22.83
CA THR A 147 -1.67 2.48 -21.78
C THR A 147 -2.53 3.75 -21.67
N ILE A 148 -2.96 4.08 -20.45
CA ILE A 148 -3.75 5.29 -20.17
C ILE A 148 -2.96 6.53 -20.59
N GLU A 149 -3.66 7.53 -21.12
CA GLU A 149 -3.11 8.85 -21.30
C GLU A 149 -3.14 9.61 -19.98
N VAL A 150 -2.02 10.22 -19.64
CA VAL A 150 -1.86 11.04 -18.43
C VAL A 150 -1.44 12.43 -18.84
N GLU A 151 -2.13 13.46 -18.35
CA GLU A 151 -1.70 14.85 -18.52
C GLU A 151 -0.47 15.09 -17.64
N ALA A 152 0.71 14.83 -18.20
CA ALA A 152 1.98 14.88 -17.46
C ALA A 152 2.30 16.29 -16.92
N ASP A 153 1.76 17.34 -17.51
CA ASP A 153 2.01 18.75 -17.13
C ASP A 153 0.91 19.36 -16.23
N SER A 154 -0.19 18.62 -16.01
CA SER A 154 -1.23 19.09 -15.11
C SER A 154 -0.72 19.10 -13.66
N VAL A 155 -0.77 20.24 -13.01
CA VAL A 155 -0.54 20.40 -11.55
C VAL A 155 -1.83 20.25 -10.76
N ASN A 156 -2.93 19.89 -11.43
CA ASN A 156 -4.21 19.69 -10.77
C ASN A 156 -4.15 18.50 -9.84
N GLY A 157 -4.63 18.70 -8.62
CA GLY A 157 -4.82 17.62 -7.66
C GLY A 157 -5.98 16.72 -8.07
N VAL A 158 -5.96 15.50 -7.55
CA VAL A 158 -7.05 14.53 -7.70
C VAL A 158 -7.54 14.18 -6.31
N THR A 159 -8.85 14.29 -6.08
CA THR A 159 -9.47 13.67 -4.91
C THR A 159 -10.31 12.49 -5.38
N PHE A 160 -10.12 11.37 -4.72
CA PHE A 160 -10.93 10.18 -5.03
C PHE A 160 -12.28 10.20 -4.30
N THR A 161 -12.45 11.07 -3.31
CA THR A 161 -13.66 11.20 -2.51
C THR A 161 -14.84 11.67 -3.37
N VAL A 162 -15.98 11.01 -3.22
CA VAL A 162 -17.27 11.40 -3.79
C VAL A 162 -18.32 11.39 -2.68
N GLU A 163 -19.52 11.86 -2.96
CA GLU A 163 -20.64 11.75 -2.00
C GLU A 163 -20.86 10.29 -1.58
N GLY A 164 -20.90 10.04 -0.28
CA GLY A 164 -21.02 8.71 0.30
C GLY A 164 -19.69 7.96 0.49
N SER A 165 -18.54 8.54 0.14
CA SER A 165 -17.22 7.97 0.47
C SER A 165 -16.99 7.97 1.98
N GLY A 166 -16.21 7.00 2.44
CA GLY A 166 -15.83 6.81 3.83
C GLY A 166 -16.14 5.41 4.31
N LEU A 167 -15.39 4.97 5.33
CA LEU A 167 -15.54 3.63 5.88
C LEU A 167 -16.70 3.58 6.88
N SER A 168 -17.61 2.62 6.72
CA SER A 168 -18.71 2.34 7.67
C SER A 168 -18.37 1.22 8.65
N ARG A 169 -17.29 0.49 8.41
CA ARG A 169 -16.75 -0.61 9.23
C ARG A 169 -15.24 -0.66 9.13
N ARG A 170 -14.59 -1.50 9.90
CA ARG A 170 -13.11 -1.63 9.88
C ARG A 170 -12.61 -1.91 8.46
N TYR A 171 -11.54 -1.24 8.08
CA TYR A 171 -10.96 -1.35 6.73
C TYR A 171 -10.57 -2.79 6.38
N LEU A 172 -10.07 -3.58 7.35
CA LEU A 172 -9.76 -4.99 7.14
C LEU A 172 -11.00 -5.81 6.76
N ASP A 173 -12.16 -5.48 7.34
CA ASP A 173 -13.44 -6.13 7.00
C ASP A 173 -13.94 -5.66 5.63
N GLU A 174 -13.71 -4.37 5.28
CA GLU A 174 -14.14 -3.80 4.01
C GLU A 174 -13.37 -4.41 2.83
N VAL A 175 -12.06 -4.57 2.95
CA VAL A 175 -11.25 -5.26 1.93
C VAL A 175 -11.48 -6.78 1.92
N GLY A 176 -12.28 -7.30 2.87
CA GLY A 176 -12.61 -8.72 2.97
C GLY A 176 -11.43 -9.60 3.42
N LEU A 177 -10.54 -9.03 4.24
CA LEU A 177 -9.39 -9.78 4.78
C LEU A 177 -9.87 -10.84 5.77
N GLN A 178 -9.44 -12.08 5.58
CA GLN A 178 -9.74 -13.22 6.44
C GLN A 178 -8.44 -13.76 7.03
N ILE A 179 -8.38 -13.91 8.35
CA ILE A 179 -7.29 -14.62 9.04
C ILE A 179 -7.69 -16.09 9.11
N LEU A 180 -7.00 -16.94 8.33
CA LEU A 180 -7.28 -18.38 8.26
C LEU A 180 -6.49 -19.17 9.31
N ASP A 181 -5.25 -18.73 9.58
CA ASP A 181 -4.40 -19.28 10.63
C ASP A 181 -3.47 -18.15 11.12
N ASP A 182 -3.73 -17.67 12.32
CA ASP A 182 -2.99 -16.55 12.87
C ASP A 182 -1.58 -16.96 13.34
N THR A 183 -1.38 -18.23 13.71
CA THR A 183 -0.06 -18.72 14.12
C THR A 183 0.90 -18.89 12.95
N ALA A 184 0.40 -19.31 11.80
CA ALA A 184 1.16 -19.44 10.57
C ALA A 184 1.19 -18.14 9.75
N GLY A 185 0.49 -17.08 10.18
CA GLY A 185 0.33 -15.86 9.42
C GLY A 185 -0.31 -16.11 8.06
N ILE A 186 -1.34 -16.98 8.03
CA ILE A 186 -2.11 -17.26 6.82
C ILE A 186 -3.33 -16.34 6.80
N VAL A 187 -3.27 -15.32 5.97
CA VAL A 187 -4.39 -14.41 5.70
C VAL A 187 -4.74 -14.45 4.23
N GLU A 188 -5.97 -14.10 3.90
CA GLU A 188 -6.49 -14.19 2.54
C GLU A 188 -7.40 -13.00 2.22
N ILE A 189 -7.33 -12.52 0.96
CA ILE A 189 -8.27 -11.57 0.37
C ILE A 189 -8.73 -12.12 -0.98
N LYS A 190 -10.02 -12.02 -1.28
CA LYS A 190 -10.57 -12.33 -2.61
C LYS A 190 -10.36 -11.16 -3.56
N MET A 191 -10.21 -11.45 -4.87
CA MET A 191 -10.28 -10.41 -5.89
C MET A 191 -11.71 -9.85 -5.96
N THR A 192 -11.85 -8.55 -5.78
CA THR A 192 -13.08 -7.78 -5.95
C THR A 192 -12.76 -6.47 -6.65
N ASP A 193 -13.77 -5.77 -7.17
CA ASP A 193 -13.57 -4.45 -7.77
C ASP A 193 -13.11 -3.43 -6.74
N TYR A 194 -13.42 -3.63 -5.48
CA TYR A 194 -13.01 -2.78 -4.36
C TYR A 194 -11.48 -2.70 -4.16
N VAL A 195 -10.77 -3.81 -4.38
CA VAL A 195 -9.31 -3.94 -4.19
C VAL A 195 -8.53 -3.99 -5.50
N ARG A 196 -9.20 -3.81 -6.65
CA ARG A 196 -8.61 -3.91 -7.98
C ARG A 196 -8.01 -2.58 -8.40
N ASN A 197 -6.79 -2.60 -8.93
CA ASN A 197 -6.21 -1.41 -9.56
C ASN A 197 -6.73 -1.22 -11.00
N SER A 198 -6.37 -0.08 -11.59
CA SER A 198 -6.76 0.29 -12.96
C SER A 198 -6.27 -0.69 -14.05
N PHE A 199 -5.38 -1.63 -13.75
CA PHE A 199 -4.89 -2.68 -14.68
C PHE A 199 -5.55 -4.03 -14.46
N GLY A 200 -6.61 -4.09 -13.65
CA GLY A 200 -7.29 -5.33 -13.33
C GLY A 200 -6.50 -6.27 -12.40
N ALA A 201 -5.42 -5.81 -11.78
CA ALA A 201 -4.67 -6.53 -10.78
C ALA A 201 -5.06 -6.07 -9.36
N ILE A 202 -4.71 -6.87 -8.36
CA ILE A 202 -4.83 -6.41 -6.96
C ILE A 202 -3.95 -5.18 -6.74
N GLN A 203 -4.47 -4.19 -5.99
CA GLN A 203 -3.76 -2.95 -5.66
C GLN A 203 -2.47 -3.25 -4.87
N GLY A 204 -1.36 -2.56 -5.20
CA GLY A 204 -0.07 -2.79 -4.55
C GLY A 204 -0.10 -2.56 -3.03
N GLY A 205 -0.83 -1.53 -2.59
CA GLY A 205 -1.06 -1.27 -1.16
C GLY A 205 -1.80 -2.41 -0.44
N ILE A 206 -2.74 -3.10 -1.10
CA ILE A 206 -3.43 -4.28 -0.52
C ILE A 206 -2.46 -5.47 -0.40
N VAL A 207 -1.55 -5.65 -1.35
CA VAL A 207 -0.50 -6.68 -1.23
C VAL A 207 0.41 -6.39 -0.04
N ALA A 208 0.77 -5.12 0.18
CA ALA A 208 1.54 -4.69 1.35
C ALA A 208 0.74 -4.89 2.65
N LEU A 209 -0.58 -4.60 2.66
CA LEU A 209 -1.46 -4.87 3.80
C LEU A 209 -1.50 -6.35 4.16
N LEU A 210 -1.61 -7.25 3.16
CA LEU A 210 -1.53 -8.70 3.37
C LEU A 210 -0.22 -9.11 4.04
N ALA A 211 0.91 -8.54 3.57
CA ALA A 211 2.23 -8.84 4.13
C ALA A 211 2.37 -8.30 5.56
N ASP A 212 1.84 -7.10 5.84
CA ASP A 212 1.85 -6.49 7.16
C ASP A 212 1.05 -7.32 8.17
N VAL A 213 -0.22 -7.61 7.86
CA VAL A 213 -1.11 -8.35 8.77
C VAL A 213 -0.58 -9.77 9.02
N ALA A 214 -0.14 -10.48 7.98
CA ALA A 214 0.41 -11.83 8.11
C ALA A 214 1.69 -11.84 8.97
N GLY A 215 2.58 -10.86 8.76
CA GLY A 215 3.79 -10.68 9.56
C GLY A 215 3.48 -10.43 11.03
N GLN A 216 2.51 -9.56 11.32
CA GLN A 216 2.07 -9.27 12.69
C GLN A 216 1.41 -10.50 13.36
N CYS A 217 0.57 -11.26 12.66
CA CYS A 217 -0.02 -12.49 13.17
C CYS A 217 1.06 -13.49 13.59
N ALA A 218 2.01 -13.81 12.70
CA ALA A 218 3.10 -14.73 12.99
C ALA A 218 4.02 -14.21 14.12
N ALA A 219 4.31 -12.91 14.14
CA ALA A 219 5.10 -12.27 15.18
C ALA A 219 4.42 -12.39 16.56
N ARG A 220 3.12 -12.08 16.63
CA ARG A 220 2.32 -12.21 17.86
C ARG A 220 2.28 -13.65 18.36
N ALA A 221 2.02 -14.61 17.47
CA ALA A 221 1.99 -16.02 17.83
C ALA A 221 3.34 -16.49 18.39
N ALA A 222 4.45 -16.03 17.79
CA ALA A 222 5.79 -16.43 18.20
C ALA A 222 6.26 -15.81 19.52
N THR A 223 5.85 -14.56 19.82
CA THR A 223 6.33 -13.80 20.99
C THR A 223 5.34 -13.78 22.14
N GLY A 224 4.05 -14.03 21.88
CA GLY A 224 2.96 -13.79 22.84
C GLY A 224 2.66 -12.31 23.06
N GLN A 225 3.31 -11.40 22.30
CA GLN A 225 3.22 -9.96 22.46
C GLN A 225 2.42 -9.32 21.32
N ARG A 226 1.73 -8.21 21.61
CA ARG A 226 1.10 -7.36 20.58
C ARG A 226 2.13 -6.38 20.04
N LEU A 227 2.86 -6.82 19.05
CA LEU A 227 3.86 -6.02 18.36
C LEU A 227 3.19 -5.12 17.30
N ILE A 228 3.85 -4.01 16.96
CA ILE A 228 3.49 -3.15 15.83
C ILE A 228 4.61 -3.19 14.80
N THR A 229 4.25 -3.11 13.53
CA THR A 229 5.21 -3.05 12.43
C THR A 229 5.98 -1.74 12.49
N LYS A 230 7.30 -1.83 12.47
CA LYS A 230 8.23 -0.70 12.35
C LYS A 230 8.77 -0.59 10.93
N ASP A 231 9.16 -1.73 10.34
CA ASP A 231 9.70 -1.76 8.99
C ASP A 231 8.94 -2.81 8.17
N LEU A 232 8.57 -2.42 6.97
CA LEU A 232 7.96 -3.29 5.98
C LEU A 232 8.64 -3.09 4.63
N THR A 233 9.30 -4.12 4.12
CA THR A 233 9.81 -4.15 2.76
C THR A 233 9.03 -5.15 1.93
N VAL A 234 8.58 -4.76 0.75
CA VAL A 234 7.75 -5.56 -0.16
C VAL A 234 8.41 -5.59 -1.54
N HIS A 235 8.79 -6.76 -2.00
CA HIS A 235 9.31 -7.00 -3.35
C HIS A 235 8.19 -7.56 -4.23
N TYR A 236 7.74 -6.80 -5.21
CA TYR A 236 6.70 -7.20 -6.14
C TYR A 236 7.32 -7.96 -7.31
N LEU A 237 6.93 -9.22 -7.49
CA LEU A 237 7.50 -10.15 -8.48
C LEU A 237 6.58 -10.37 -9.67
N SER A 238 5.26 -10.37 -9.42
CA SER A 238 4.26 -10.54 -10.47
C SER A 238 2.92 -9.91 -10.07
N GLN A 239 2.07 -9.60 -11.05
CA GLN A 239 0.73 -9.08 -10.83
C GLN A 239 -0.22 -10.21 -10.44
N GLY A 240 -1.05 -10.00 -9.41
CA GLY A 240 -2.14 -10.88 -9.03
C GLY A 240 -3.45 -10.44 -9.71
N LYS A 241 -4.08 -11.33 -10.46
CA LYS A 241 -5.29 -10.99 -11.26
C LYS A 241 -6.48 -11.90 -10.99
N VAL A 242 -6.29 -13.03 -10.37
CA VAL A 242 -7.33 -14.05 -10.22
C VAL A 242 -7.82 -14.13 -8.77
N GLY A 243 -6.95 -14.34 -7.81
CA GLY A 243 -7.28 -14.56 -6.40
C GLY A 243 -7.91 -15.93 -6.13
N PRO A 244 -8.23 -16.26 -4.89
CA PRO A 244 -7.92 -15.46 -3.73
C PRO A 244 -6.40 -15.33 -3.52
N PHE A 245 -6.00 -14.20 -2.93
CA PHE A 245 -4.59 -13.92 -2.61
C PHE A 245 -4.32 -14.34 -1.17
N ARG A 246 -3.38 -15.26 -1.00
CA ARG A 246 -3.10 -15.86 0.30
C ARG A 246 -1.65 -15.66 0.70
N THR A 247 -1.44 -15.43 1.99
CA THR A 247 -0.10 -15.30 2.56
C THR A 247 0.40 -16.61 3.14
N ARG A 248 1.72 -16.62 3.35
CA ARG A 248 2.44 -17.61 4.14
C ARG A 248 3.56 -16.86 4.87
N ALA A 249 3.53 -16.84 6.20
CA ALA A 249 4.54 -16.16 7.00
C ALA A 249 5.47 -17.15 7.70
N ARG A 250 6.73 -16.72 7.89
CA ARG A 250 7.74 -17.47 8.64
C ARG A 250 8.53 -16.50 9.51
N VAL A 251 8.55 -16.72 10.82
CA VAL A 251 9.41 -15.99 11.73
C VAL A 251 10.87 -16.38 11.50
N LEU A 252 11.71 -15.41 11.15
CA LEU A 252 13.14 -15.61 10.93
C LEU A 252 13.91 -15.49 12.23
N ARG A 253 13.51 -14.52 13.08
CA ARG A 253 14.11 -14.28 14.40
C ARG A 253 13.08 -13.63 15.31
N LYS A 254 13.17 -13.89 16.60
CA LYS A 254 12.38 -13.23 17.63
C LYS A 254 13.21 -12.95 18.88
N THR A 255 12.81 -11.94 19.62
CA THR A 255 13.16 -11.64 21.01
C THR A 255 11.87 -11.57 21.83
N ASN A 256 11.93 -11.12 23.06
CA ASN A 256 10.72 -10.91 23.89
C ASN A 256 9.88 -9.73 23.40
N ASP A 257 10.48 -8.79 22.70
CA ASP A 257 9.93 -7.47 22.35
C ASP A 257 9.95 -7.17 20.84
N ALA A 258 10.47 -8.09 20.02
CA ALA A 258 10.56 -7.91 18.57
C ALA A 258 10.49 -9.23 17.82
N ALA A 259 10.05 -9.16 16.56
CA ALA A 259 10.13 -10.26 15.61
C ALA A 259 10.45 -9.76 14.21
N LEU A 260 11.27 -10.54 13.51
CA LEU A 260 11.54 -10.42 12.08
C LEU A 260 10.84 -11.56 11.37
N THR A 261 9.93 -11.23 10.44
CA THR A 261 9.15 -12.21 9.68
C THR A 261 9.39 -12.05 8.19
N ARG A 262 9.34 -13.18 7.46
CA ARG A 262 9.29 -13.21 6.00
C ARG A 262 7.90 -13.69 5.59
N VAL A 263 7.27 -12.97 4.69
CA VAL A 263 5.93 -13.24 4.19
C VAL A 263 5.98 -13.44 2.68
N GLU A 264 5.31 -14.47 2.20
CA GLU A 264 5.04 -14.69 0.79
C GLU A 264 3.56 -14.45 0.53
N VAL A 265 3.23 -13.79 -0.59
CA VAL A 265 1.86 -13.62 -1.08
C VAL A 265 1.74 -14.37 -2.39
N VAL A 266 0.74 -15.24 -2.52
CA VAL A 266 0.50 -16.05 -3.72
C VAL A 266 -0.91 -15.82 -4.27
N ASP A 267 -1.06 -15.92 -5.59
CA ASP A 267 -2.35 -15.98 -6.28
C ASP A 267 -2.79 -17.42 -6.41
N ARG A 268 -3.73 -17.84 -5.54
CA ARG A 268 -4.23 -19.22 -5.48
C ARG A 268 -4.93 -19.65 -6.77
N GLY A 269 -5.68 -18.75 -7.38
CA GLY A 269 -6.38 -19.02 -8.64
C GLY A 269 -5.46 -19.08 -9.86
N ALA A 270 -4.19 -18.65 -9.72
CA ALA A 270 -3.18 -18.70 -10.77
C ALA A 270 -2.06 -19.73 -10.45
N ASN A 271 -2.43 -20.92 -10.01
CA ASN A 271 -1.51 -22.03 -9.68
C ASN A 271 -0.48 -21.64 -8.60
N ASP A 272 -0.91 -20.98 -7.56
CA ASP A 272 -0.06 -20.49 -6.46
C ASP A 272 1.12 -19.63 -6.94
N ARG A 273 0.89 -18.83 -7.99
CA ARG A 273 1.90 -17.91 -8.49
C ARG A 273 2.37 -16.99 -7.38
N LEU A 274 3.67 -16.97 -7.14
CA LEU A 274 4.28 -16.06 -6.19
C LEU A 274 4.18 -14.62 -6.71
N LEU A 275 3.46 -13.77 -5.96
CA LEU A 275 3.28 -12.35 -6.30
C LEU A 275 4.34 -11.48 -5.63
N THR A 276 4.68 -11.82 -4.38
CA THR A 276 5.41 -10.90 -3.52
C THR A 276 6.16 -11.67 -2.44
N VAL A 277 7.32 -11.14 -2.09
CA VAL A 277 8.06 -11.47 -0.87
C VAL A 277 8.17 -10.21 -0.02
N GLY A 278 7.66 -10.28 1.21
CA GLY A 278 7.76 -9.23 2.20
C GLY A 278 8.71 -9.60 3.35
N ILE A 279 9.36 -8.60 3.91
CA ILE A 279 10.07 -8.66 5.19
C ILE A 279 9.42 -7.64 6.12
N ASN A 280 9.02 -8.10 7.29
CA ASN A 280 8.36 -7.29 8.30
C ASN A 280 9.16 -7.36 9.61
N THR A 281 9.50 -6.20 10.17
CA THR A 281 10.02 -6.06 11.52
C THR A 281 8.94 -5.46 12.40
N ALA A 282 8.53 -6.19 13.43
CA ALA A 282 7.56 -5.73 14.40
C ALA A 282 8.18 -5.66 15.80
N THR A 283 7.86 -4.61 16.57
CA THR A 283 8.37 -4.39 17.93
C THR A 283 7.26 -3.97 18.88
N LEU A 284 7.52 -4.04 20.18
CA LEU A 284 6.69 -3.34 21.16
C LEU A 284 6.79 -1.83 20.91
N ASP A 285 5.66 -1.15 21.02
CA ASP A 285 5.64 0.30 20.99
C ASP A 285 5.87 0.82 22.41
N TYR A 286 7.08 1.32 22.66
CA TYR A 286 7.43 1.91 23.96
C TYR A 286 6.95 3.36 24.13
N ASN A 287 6.36 3.96 23.08
CA ASN A 287 5.92 5.36 23.10
C ASN A 287 4.43 5.54 23.45
N THR A 288 3.75 4.49 23.87
CA THR A 288 2.35 4.54 24.35
C THR A 288 2.29 4.59 25.87
N PHE A 289 2.84 5.65 26.44
CA PHE A 289 2.60 6.04 27.83
C PHE A 289 2.28 7.53 27.90
#